data_c3682829140cf09ead044b3eb011e006
#
_entry.id   c3682829140cf09ead044b3eb011e006
#
_cell.length_a   1.000
_cell.length_b   1.000
_cell.length_c   1.000
_cell.angle_alpha   90.00
_cell.angle_beta   90.00
_cell.angle_gamma   90.00
#
_symmetry.space_group_name_H-M   'P 1'
#
loop_
_entity.id
_entity.type
_entity.pdbx_description
1 polymer ?
#
loop_
_entity_poly.entity_id
_entity_poly.type
_entity_poly.pdbx_seq_one_letter_code
_entity_poly.pdbx_strand_id
1 'polypeptide(L)' 'VTVGRVAALGERSRVAGLALAGAVVLVADAPEAVRRCWRTLPGDVDLVILTPAAAEALSETGEPLGSRPLTAVMPS' A
#
# COMPACT_ATOMS: atom_id res chain seq x y z
N VAL A 1 -7.20 -6.55 22.50
CA VAL A 1 -6.50 -5.53 21.73
C VAL A 1 -6.91 -5.59 20.28
N THR A 2 -7.33 -4.48 19.78
CA THR A 2 -7.72 -4.40 18.39
C THR A 2 -6.53 -4.02 17.54
N VAL A 3 -6.20 -4.88 16.60
CA VAL A 3 -5.14 -4.60 15.66
C VAL A 3 -5.78 -3.97 14.43
N GLY A 4 -5.19 -2.90 13.92
CA GLY A 4 -5.66 -2.28 12.72
C GLY A 4 -5.47 -3.17 11.51
N ARG A 5 -6.03 -2.77 10.40
CA ARG A 5 -5.96 -3.57 9.18
C ARG A 5 -4.64 -3.33 8.46
N VAL A 6 -4.17 -4.35 7.77
CA VAL A 6 -2.99 -4.26 6.93
C VAL A 6 -3.45 -4.25 5.47
N ALA A 7 -2.94 -3.31 4.70
CA ALA A 7 -3.23 -3.24 3.28
C ALA A 7 -1.95 -3.48 2.48
N ALA A 8 -2.10 -4.05 1.30
CA ALA A 8 -0.99 -4.22 0.38
C ALA A 8 -1.33 -3.47 -0.90
N LEU A 9 -0.42 -2.62 -1.34
CA LEU A 9 -0.65 -1.76 -2.50
C LEU A 9 0.46 -1.96 -3.53
N GLY A 10 0.08 -2.27 -4.74
CA GLY A 10 1.03 -2.42 -5.82
C GLY A 10 0.49 -3.27 -6.95
N GLU A 11 1.39 -3.77 -7.77
CA GLU A 11 1.03 -4.54 -8.95
C GLU A 11 0.37 -5.86 -8.55
N ARG A 12 -0.59 -6.29 -9.36
CA ARG A 12 -1.36 -7.50 -9.07
C ARG A 12 -0.48 -8.71 -8.82
N SER A 13 0.55 -8.89 -9.65
CA SER A 13 1.40 -10.08 -9.55
C SER A 13 2.16 -10.16 -8.24
N ARG A 14 2.37 -9.02 -7.59
CA ARG A 14 3.16 -8.98 -6.37
C ARG A 14 2.32 -8.99 -5.11
N VAL A 15 1.10 -8.45 -5.16
CA VAL A 15 0.28 -8.33 -3.95
C VAL A 15 -0.80 -9.38 -3.83
N ALA A 16 -1.10 -10.11 -4.92
CA ALA A 16 -2.23 -11.05 -4.91
C ALA A 16 -2.12 -12.10 -3.81
N GLY A 17 -0.91 -12.59 -3.55
CA GLY A 17 -0.71 -13.61 -2.51
C GLY A 17 -0.95 -13.11 -1.10
N LEU A 18 -0.89 -11.81 -0.88
CA LEU A 18 -1.05 -11.25 0.45
C LEU A 18 -2.50 -11.29 0.93
N ALA A 19 -3.45 -11.47 0.01
CA ALA A 19 -4.85 -11.65 0.40
C ALA A 19 -5.02 -12.89 1.26
N LEU A 20 -4.22 -13.93 1.01
CA LEU A 20 -4.29 -15.15 1.79
C LEU A 20 -3.83 -14.94 3.23
N ALA A 21 -3.03 -13.91 3.46
CA ALA A 21 -2.56 -13.57 4.80
C ALA A 21 -3.50 -12.62 5.53
N GLY A 22 -4.64 -12.28 4.92
CA GLY A 22 -5.62 -11.42 5.54
C GLY A 22 -5.45 -9.93 5.25
N ALA A 23 -4.53 -9.55 4.38
CA ALA A 23 -4.34 -8.16 4.02
C ALA A 23 -5.41 -7.71 3.03
N VAL A 24 -5.77 -6.44 3.10
CA VAL A 24 -6.61 -5.82 2.09
C VAL A 24 -5.73 -5.54 0.88
N VAL A 25 -6.04 -6.16 -0.25
CA VAL A 25 -5.21 -6.02 -1.45
C VAL A 25 -5.75 -4.92 -2.34
N LEU A 26 -4.89 -3.95 -2.66
CA LEU A 26 -5.23 -2.84 -3.53
C LEU A 26 -4.33 -2.94 -4.76
N VAL A 27 -4.92 -3.34 -5.88
CA VAL A 27 -4.15 -3.54 -7.10
C VAL A 27 -4.01 -2.21 -7.83
N ALA A 28 -2.78 -1.81 -8.11
CA ALA A 28 -2.50 -0.59 -8.83
C ALA A 28 -1.28 -0.83 -9.71
N ASP A 29 -1.50 -0.90 -11.02
CA ASP A 29 -0.44 -1.21 -11.97
C ASP A 29 0.16 0.03 -12.65
N ALA A 30 -0.29 1.21 -12.24
CA ALA A 30 0.21 2.47 -12.79
C ALA A 30 0.43 3.46 -11.66
N PRO A 31 1.40 4.39 -11.80
CA PRO A 31 1.67 5.37 -10.75
C PRO A 31 0.43 6.18 -10.33
N GLU A 32 -0.40 6.56 -11.28
CA GLU A 32 -1.61 7.31 -10.97
C GLU A 32 -2.59 6.50 -10.14
N ALA A 33 -2.69 5.20 -10.43
CA ALA A 33 -3.57 4.33 -9.66
C ALA A 33 -3.03 4.14 -8.23
N VAL A 34 -1.72 4.07 -8.08
CA VAL A 34 -1.08 3.98 -6.77
C VAL A 34 -1.46 5.21 -5.94
N ARG A 35 -1.31 6.39 -6.51
CA ARG A 35 -1.62 7.63 -5.79
C ARG A 35 -3.08 7.71 -5.42
N ARG A 36 -3.96 7.28 -6.32
CA ARG A 36 -5.40 7.28 -6.05
C ARG A 36 -5.73 6.33 -4.91
N CYS A 37 -5.19 5.13 -4.93
CA CYS A 37 -5.41 4.17 -3.86
C CYS A 37 -4.91 4.68 -2.52
N TRP A 38 -3.75 5.35 -2.52
CA TRP A 38 -3.18 5.91 -1.31
C TRP A 38 -4.12 6.94 -0.68
N ARG A 39 -4.68 7.81 -1.51
CA ARG A 39 -5.57 8.87 -1.02
C ARG A 39 -6.91 8.34 -0.52
N THR A 40 -7.32 7.18 -1.01
CA THR A 40 -8.63 6.63 -0.66
C THR A 40 -8.53 5.45 0.30
N LEU A 41 -7.39 5.27 0.97
CA LEU A 41 -7.24 4.22 1.94
C LEU A 41 -8.31 4.32 3.03
N PRO A 42 -8.88 3.17 3.45
CA PRO A 42 -9.78 3.18 4.60
C PRO A 42 -9.09 3.72 5.84
N GLY A 43 -9.84 4.41 6.69
CA GLY A 43 -9.28 5.03 7.88
C GLY A 43 -8.79 4.04 8.94
N ASP A 44 -9.19 2.77 8.84
CA ASP A 44 -8.79 1.74 9.80
C ASP A 44 -7.51 1.00 9.38
N VAL A 45 -6.88 1.41 8.29
CA VAL A 45 -5.62 0.81 7.86
C VAL A 45 -4.47 1.41 8.66
N ASP A 46 -3.74 0.57 9.35
CA ASP A 46 -2.61 1.00 10.19
C ASP A 46 -1.26 0.77 9.52
N LEU A 47 -1.18 -0.19 8.61
CA LEU A 47 0.07 -0.51 7.92
C LEU A 47 -0.21 -0.77 6.46
N VAL A 48 0.59 -0.18 5.58
CA VAL A 48 0.51 -0.44 4.15
C VAL A 48 1.82 -1.05 3.69
N ILE A 49 1.73 -2.22 3.07
CA ILE A 49 2.88 -2.86 2.45
C ILE A 49 2.90 -2.42 1.00
N LEU A 50 3.99 -1.77 0.59
CA LEU A 50 4.12 -1.23 -0.75
C LEU A 50 5.07 -2.09 -1.58
N THR A 51 4.75 -2.32 -2.85
CA THR A 51 5.75 -2.85 -3.76
C THR A 51 6.78 -1.75 -4.04
N PRO A 52 7.99 -2.11 -4.48
CA PRO A 52 8.98 -1.08 -4.81
C PRO A 52 8.47 -0.04 -5.81
N ALA A 53 7.72 -0.46 -6.81
CA ALA A 53 7.17 0.47 -7.81
C ALA A 53 6.13 1.40 -7.18
N ALA A 54 5.31 0.88 -6.27
CA ALA A 54 4.32 1.70 -5.59
C ALA A 54 4.98 2.74 -4.68
N ALA A 55 6.02 2.31 -3.95
CA ALA A 55 6.76 3.23 -3.09
C ALA A 55 7.41 4.34 -3.90
N GLU A 56 7.96 3.99 -5.06
CA GLU A 56 8.58 4.97 -5.94
C GLU A 56 7.58 5.98 -6.46
N ALA A 57 6.39 5.51 -6.86
CA ALA A 57 5.35 6.40 -7.36
C ALA A 57 4.91 7.40 -6.29
N LEU A 58 4.78 6.97 -5.06
CA LEU A 58 4.40 7.86 -3.98
C LEU A 58 5.50 8.83 -3.63
N SER A 59 6.75 8.38 -3.68
CA SER A 59 7.90 9.24 -3.41
C SER A 59 8.01 10.37 -4.43
N GLU A 60 7.75 10.06 -5.70
CA GLU A 60 7.85 11.05 -6.76
C GLU A 60 6.85 12.18 -6.63
N THR A 61 5.73 11.93 -6.00
CA THR A 61 4.69 12.95 -5.82
C THR A 61 4.82 13.72 -4.53
N GLY A 62 5.78 13.36 -3.68
CA GLY A 62 5.95 14.02 -2.41
C GLY A 62 4.87 13.67 -1.39
N GLU A 63 4.19 12.56 -1.57
CA GLU A 63 3.17 12.13 -0.60
C GLU A 63 3.81 11.89 0.75
N PRO A 64 3.16 12.31 1.84
CA PRO A 64 3.73 12.13 3.18
C PRO A 64 3.60 10.67 3.64
N LEU A 65 4.66 9.92 3.50
CA LEU A 65 4.64 8.50 3.87
C LEU A 65 4.85 8.26 5.36
N GLY A 66 5.36 9.23 6.07
CA GLY A 66 5.76 9.01 7.44
C GLY A 66 4.72 9.27 8.51
N SER A 67 3.61 9.93 8.17
CA SER A 67 2.67 10.33 9.20
C SER A 67 1.69 9.22 9.57
N ARG A 68 1.01 8.67 8.61
CA ARG A 68 0.04 7.58 8.77
C ARG A 68 -0.58 7.24 7.44
N PRO A 69 -0.89 5.95 7.19
CA PRO A 69 -0.48 4.80 8.00
C PRO A 69 1.02 4.56 7.90
N LEU A 70 1.52 3.66 8.74
CA LEU A 70 2.91 3.20 8.62
C LEU A 70 3.08 2.47 7.31
N THR A 71 4.27 2.54 6.74
CA THR A 71 4.54 1.87 5.47
C THR A 71 5.74 0.94 5.60
N ALA A 72 5.69 -0.14 4.83
CA ALA A 72 6.80 -1.06 4.68
C ALA A 72 6.91 -1.39 3.20
N VAL A 73 8.14 -1.40 2.67
CA VAL A 73 8.37 -1.68 1.26
C VAL A 73 8.83 -3.12 1.10
N MET A 74 8.19 -3.84 0.18
CA MET A 74 8.57 -5.21 -0.11
C MET A 74 9.95 -5.26 -0.76
N PRO A 75 10.74 -6.33 -0.54
CA PRO A 75 11.99 -6.49 -1.27
C PRO A 75 11.73 -6.64 -2.77
N SER A 76 12.69 -6.24 -3.54
CA SER A 76 12.61 -6.32 -5.00
C SER A 76 12.55 -7.77 -5.49
#